data_339cc00b1a7a2fcccdeef2d50ca6321d
#
_entry.id   339cc00b1a7a2fcccdeef2d50ca6321d
#
_cell.length_a   1.000
_cell.length_b   1.000
_cell.length_c   1.000
_cell.angle_alpha   90.00
_cell.angle_beta   90.00
_cell.angle_gamma   90.00
#
_symmetry.space_group_name_H-M   'P 1'
#
loop_
_entity.id
_entity.type
_entity.pdbx_description
1 polymer ?
#
loop_
_entity_poly.entity_id
_entity_poly.type
_entity_poly.pdbx_seq_one_letter_code
_entity_poly.pdbx_strand_id
1 'polypeptide(L)'
;GVGAIQPAQQDYFQATKASGNGGFRMMVLAPSTVQEAVDLTYAAFDYADRDMNPVLILADGVIGTMMEPVELPEMKSDEEIAAIKESKKKWACIGHELDYANRSWIQPGQWDTKKMQAWNEDAAKMYASWEKDVMVEEYQIEDAELVLTAYGISARICKPVVDILRKEVY
;
A
#
# COMPACT_ATOMS: atom_id res chain seq x y z
N GLY A 1 -10.67 -12.54 7.02
CA GLY A 1 -10.32 -13.95 7.07
C GLY A 1 -11.09 -14.79 6.09
N VAL A 2 -10.42 -15.78 5.55
CA VAL A 2 -11.02 -16.80 4.68
C VAL A 2 -12.07 -17.60 5.46
N GLY A 3 -13.09 -18.07 4.82
CA GLY A 3 -14.18 -18.86 5.38
C GLY A 3 -15.45 -18.03 5.49
N ALA A 4 -15.79 -17.49 6.65
CA ALA A 4 -17.05 -16.76 6.85
C ALA A 4 -17.08 -15.36 6.24
N ILE A 5 -16.00 -14.89 5.63
CA ILE A 5 -15.84 -13.53 5.07
C ILE A 5 -16.11 -12.45 6.16
N GLN A 6 -15.86 -12.77 7.40
CA GLN A 6 -15.99 -11.83 8.50
C GLN A 6 -14.73 -10.97 8.63
N PRO A 7 -14.87 -9.68 8.99
CA PRO A 7 -13.73 -8.81 9.25
C PRO A 7 -12.77 -9.43 10.27
N ALA A 8 -11.48 -9.41 9.96
CA ALA A 8 -10.45 -9.95 10.84
C ALA A 8 -9.13 -9.22 10.63
N GLN A 9 -8.32 -9.10 11.69
CA GLN A 9 -7.00 -8.48 11.66
C GLN A 9 -5.86 -9.49 11.41
N GLN A 10 -6.19 -10.71 11.02
CA GLN A 10 -5.25 -11.86 10.92
C GLN A 10 -4.32 -11.74 9.73
N ASP A 11 -4.77 -11.13 8.64
CA ASP A 11 -3.99 -11.00 7.41
C ASP A 11 -2.86 -9.95 7.52
N TYR A 12 -2.83 -9.21 8.62
CA TYR A 12 -1.79 -8.20 8.89
C TYR A 12 -0.37 -8.76 8.76
N PHE A 13 -0.07 -9.86 9.42
CA PHE A 13 1.26 -10.47 9.36
C PHE A 13 1.58 -11.05 7.99
N GLN A 14 0.61 -11.65 7.33
CA GLN A 14 0.78 -12.14 5.98
C GLN A 14 1.11 -11.00 5.01
N ALA A 15 0.38 -9.89 5.09
CA ALA A 15 0.58 -8.74 4.24
C ALA A 15 1.91 -8.00 4.52
N THR A 16 2.28 -7.83 5.80
CA THR A 16 3.40 -6.96 6.20
C THR A 16 4.71 -7.72 6.44
N LYS A 17 4.68 -9.02 6.72
CA LYS A 17 5.86 -9.79 7.15
C LYS A 17 6.17 -11.00 6.27
N ALA A 18 5.20 -11.60 5.60
CA ALA A 18 5.36 -12.90 4.94
C ALA A 18 5.23 -12.85 3.41
N SER A 19 5.31 -11.68 2.79
CA SER A 19 5.03 -11.50 1.36
C SER A 19 6.14 -11.95 0.41
N GLY A 20 7.33 -12.30 0.91
CA GLY A 20 8.43 -12.74 0.05
C GLY A 20 9.62 -13.30 0.82
N ASN A 21 10.70 -13.63 0.10
CA ASN A 21 11.93 -14.15 0.67
C ASN A 21 12.81 -13.04 1.26
N GLY A 22 13.54 -13.36 2.32
CA GLY A 22 14.54 -12.47 2.91
C GLY A 22 13.94 -11.20 3.49
N GLY A 23 14.56 -10.08 3.18
CA GLY A 23 14.16 -8.75 3.65
C GLY A 23 13.09 -8.05 2.81
N PHE A 24 12.46 -8.74 1.84
CA PHE A 24 11.43 -8.17 1.00
C PHE A 24 10.28 -7.58 1.81
N ARG A 25 9.83 -6.39 1.43
CA ARG A 25 8.68 -5.71 2.01
C ARG A 25 7.79 -5.16 0.91
N MET A 26 6.52 -5.05 1.21
CA MET A 26 5.50 -4.43 0.38
C MET A 26 4.88 -3.26 1.12
N MET A 27 4.57 -2.19 0.41
CA MET A 27 3.70 -1.16 0.95
C MET A 27 2.29 -1.73 1.01
N VAL A 28 1.63 -1.59 2.16
CA VAL A 28 0.28 -2.11 2.40
C VAL A 28 -0.64 -0.95 2.74
N LEU A 29 -1.69 -0.78 1.96
CA LEU A 29 -2.70 0.25 2.12
C LEU A 29 -4.02 -0.42 2.51
N ALA A 30 -4.62 -0.02 3.62
CA ALA A 30 -5.80 -0.66 4.18
C ALA A 30 -6.95 0.33 4.31
N PRO A 31 -7.87 0.39 3.34
CA PRO A 31 -9.01 1.30 3.36
C PRO A 31 -10.01 0.92 4.46
N SER A 32 -10.64 1.93 5.07
CA SER A 32 -11.74 1.80 6.03
C SER A 32 -13.09 2.25 5.46
N THR A 33 -13.08 2.90 4.31
CA THR A 33 -14.28 3.36 3.59
C THR A 33 -14.18 3.01 2.10
N VAL A 34 -15.30 3.10 1.39
CA VAL A 34 -15.31 2.89 -0.07
C VAL A 34 -14.55 4.02 -0.78
N GLN A 35 -14.64 5.27 -0.27
CA GLN A 35 -13.85 6.38 -0.81
C GLN A 35 -12.36 6.12 -0.67
N GLU A 36 -11.89 5.72 0.53
CA GLU A 36 -10.48 5.36 0.71
C GLU A 36 -10.05 4.20 -0.20
N ALA A 37 -10.93 3.22 -0.46
CA ALA A 37 -10.61 2.14 -1.38
C ALA A 37 -10.35 2.65 -2.81
N VAL A 38 -11.11 3.65 -3.27
CA VAL A 38 -10.88 4.31 -4.56
C VAL A 38 -9.58 5.11 -4.56
N ASP A 39 -9.42 6.00 -3.57
CA ASP A 39 -8.28 6.92 -3.50
C ASP A 39 -6.95 6.18 -3.33
N LEU A 40 -6.91 5.20 -2.42
CA LEU A 40 -5.70 4.40 -2.18
C LEU A 40 -5.38 3.49 -3.38
N THR A 41 -6.38 2.96 -4.08
CA THR A 41 -6.14 2.18 -5.29
C THR A 41 -5.54 3.05 -6.39
N TYR A 42 -6.04 4.27 -6.56
CA TYR A 42 -5.49 5.22 -7.51
C TYR A 42 -4.04 5.59 -7.16
N ALA A 43 -3.76 5.93 -5.91
CA ALA A 43 -2.43 6.27 -5.42
C ALA A 43 -1.44 5.09 -5.45
N ALA A 44 -1.92 3.86 -5.32
CA ALA A 44 -1.08 2.66 -5.28
C ALA A 44 -0.21 2.51 -6.54
N PHE A 45 -0.70 2.92 -7.69
CA PHE A 45 0.08 2.89 -8.94
C PHE A 45 1.26 3.86 -8.91
N ASP A 46 1.07 5.05 -8.35
CA ASP A 46 2.14 6.04 -8.23
C ASP A 46 3.21 5.57 -7.23
N TYR A 47 2.82 4.94 -6.11
CA TYR A 47 3.75 4.31 -5.17
C TYR A 47 4.50 3.14 -5.79
N ALA A 48 3.81 2.26 -6.48
CA ALA A 48 4.42 1.10 -7.11
C ALA A 48 5.43 1.51 -8.18
N ASP A 49 5.12 2.51 -8.99
CA ASP A 49 6.01 3.02 -10.04
C ASP A 49 7.21 3.79 -9.46
N ARG A 50 7.00 4.57 -8.40
CA ARG A 50 8.06 5.32 -7.72
C ARG A 50 9.18 4.41 -7.22
N ASP A 51 8.79 3.30 -6.60
CA ASP A 51 9.70 2.42 -5.89
C ASP A 51 10.01 1.13 -6.67
N MET A 52 9.41 0.94 -7.86
CA MET A 52 9.48 -0.31 -8.63
C MET A 52 9.22 -1.54 -7.74
N ASN A 53 8.26 -1.42 -6.84
CA ASN A 53 7.94 -2.41 -5.82
C ASN A 53 6.42 -2.62 -5.77
N PRO A 54 5.95 -3.86 -5.55
CA PRO A 54 4.51 -4.10 -5.42
C PRO A 54 3.89 -3.32 -4.27
N VAL A 55 2.65 -2.90 -4.48
CA VAL A 55 1.78 -2.32 -3.44
C VAL A 55 0.58 -3.24 -3.26
N LEU A 56 0.19 -3.49 -2.02
CA LEU A 56 -0.93 -4.33 -1.66
C LEU A 56 -2.07 -3.47 -1.11
N ILE A 57 -3.26 -3.61 -1.70
CA ILE A 57 -4.49 -3.08 -1.12
C ILE A 57 -5.10 -4.17 -0.24
N LEU A 58 -5.10 -3.93 1.07
CA LEU A 58 -5.63 -4.86 2.07
C LEU A 58 -7.04 -4.42 2.46
N ALA A 59 -8.01 -4.77 1.62
CA ALA A 59 -9.43 -4.52 1.87
C ALA A 59 -10.13 -5.77 2.38
N ASP A 60 -11.06 -5.61 3.30
CA ASP A 60 -11.93 -6.71 3.74
C ASP A 60 -13.16 -6.88 2.84
N GLY A 61 -13.83 -8.05 2.96
CA GLY A 61 -14.99 -8.37 2.13
C GLY A 61 -16.20 -7.47 2.40
N VAL A 62 -16.28 -6.82 3.56
CA VAL A 62 -17.37 -5.87 3.86
C VAL A 62 -17.17 -4.61 3.03
N ILE A 63 -15.98 -4.02 3.01
CA ILE A 63 -15.66 -2.88 2.14
C ILE A 63 -15.92 -3.23 0.67
N GLY A 64 -15.52 -4.44 0.25
CA GLY A 64 -15.70 -4.89 -1.14
C GLY A 64 -17.15 -5.08 -1.57
N THR A 65 -18.09 -5.21 -0.64
CA THR A 65 -19.53 -5.37 -0.91
C THR A 65 -20.39 -4.15 -0.55
N MET A 66 -19.80 -3.14 0.09
CA MET A 66 -20.50 -1.90 0.44
C MET A 66 -20.81 -1.07 -0.80
N MET A 67 -21.95 -0.37 -0.74
CA MET A 67 -22.31 0.66 -1.71
C MET A 67 -22.38 2.01 -1.01
N GLU A 68 -21.43 2.87 -1.31
CA GLU A 68 -21.39 4.25 -0.81
C GLU A 68 -21.12 5.18 -2.00
N PRO A 69 -21.61 6.44 -1.97
CA PRO A 69 -21.22 7.41 -2.97
C PRO A 69 -19.73 7.69 -2.87
N VAL A 70 -19.07 7.81 -4.02
CA VAL A 70 -17.64 8.13 -4.10
C VAL A 70 -17.41 9.26 -5.10
N GLU A 71 -16.41 10.07 -4.81
CA GLU A 71 -15.85 11.02 -5.75
C GLU A 71 -14.66 10.35 -6.45
N LEU A 72 -14.74 10.28 -7.78
CA LEU A 72 -13.63 9.71 -8.54
C LEU A 72 -12.50 10.73 -8.67
N PRO A 73 -11.23 10.30 -8.57
CA PRO A 73 -10.10 11.19 -8.79
C PRO A 73 -10.13 11.73 -10.22
N GLU A 74 -9.60 12.94 -10.41
CA GLU A 74 -9.46 13.52 -11.74
C GLU A 74 -8.54 12.65 -12.60
N MET A 75 -8.89 12.54 -13.87
CA MET A 75 -8.03 11.85 -14.84
C MET A 75 -6.76 12.68 -15.08
N LYS A 76 -5.63 11.99 -15.10
CA LYS A 76 -4.36 12.62 -15.47
C LYS A 76 -4.45 13.19 -16.90
N SER A 77 -3.90 14.38 -17.11
CA SER A 77 -3.81 15.00 -18.44
C SER A 77 -2.87 14.22 -19.37
N ASP A 78 -2.97 14.47 -20.66
CA ASP A 78 -2.09 13.84 -21.65
C ASP A 78 -0.61 14.20 -21.40
N GLU A 79 -0.32 15.39 -20.91
CA GLU A 79 1.02 15.85 -20.53
C GLU A 79 1.56 15.09 -19.34
N GLU A 80 0.75 14.88 -18.30
CA GLU A 80 1.12 14.08 -17.13
C GLU A 80 1.36 12.62 -17.50
N ILE A 81 0.49 12.04 -18.32
CA ILE A 81 0.65 10.68 -18.85
C ILE A 81 1.95 10.56 -19.67
N ALA A 82 2.26 11.55 -20.50
CA ALA A 82 3.50 11.55 -21.27
C ALA A 82 4.73 11.63 -20.37
N ALA A 83 4.70 12.47 -19.34
CA ALA A 83 5.78 12.57 -18.35
C ALA A 83 6.00 11.25 -17.57
N ILE A 84 4.90 10.60 -17.17
CA ILE A 84 4.96 9.28 -16.50
C ILE A 84 5.58 8.24 -17.45
N LYS A 85 5.16 8.18 -18.71
CA LYS A 85 5.74 7.26 -19.70
C LYS A 85 7.23 7.51 -19.90
N GLU A 86 7.65 8.76 -19.98
CA GLU A 86 9.05 9.11 -20.12
C GLU A 86 9.89 8.68 -18.91
N SER A 87 9.39 8.90 -17.70
CA SER A 87 10.08 8.49 -16.47
C SER A 87 10.30 6.98 -16.36
N LYS A 88 9.41 6.19 -16.95
CA LYS A 88 9.45 4.72 -16.94
C LYS A 88 10.33 4.09 -18.03
N LYS A 89 10.77 4.85 -19.03
CA LYS A 89 11.54 4.32 -20.17
C LYS A 89 12.78 3.51 -19.78
N LYS A 90 13.41 3.85 -18.66
CA LYS A 90 14.63 3.18 -18.22
C LYS A 90 14.41 1.75 -17.74
N TRP A 91 13.22 1.41 -17.29
CA TRP A 91 12.93 0.11 -16.67
C TRP A 91 11.69 -0.59 -17.22
N ALA A 92 10.76 0.12 -17.86
CA ALA A 92 9.55 -0.47 -18.41
C ALA A 92 9.86 -1.47 -19.54
N CYS A 93 9.23 -2.63 -19.49
CA CYS A 93 9.33 -3.65 -20.53
C CYS A 93 8.33 -3.36 -21.65
N ILE A 94 8.65 -2.38 -22.49
CA ILE A 94 7.76 -1.89 -23.58
C ILE A 94 8.01 -2.55 -24.95
N GLY A 95 8.85 -3.59 -24.99
CA GLY A 95 9.37 -4.16 -26.23
C GLY A 95 10.68 -3.50 -26.67
N HIS A 96 11.26 -3.98 -27.74
CA HIS A 96 12.57 -3.50 -28.20
C HIS A 96 12.70 -3.48 -29.74
N GLU A 97 11.66 -3.82 -30.48
CA GLU A 97 11.68 -3.80 -31.96
C GLU A 97 12.95 -4.41 -32.59
N LEU A 98 13.44 -5.53 -32.01
CA LEU A 98 14.71 -6.20 -32.34
C LEU A 98 16.00 -5.46 -31.89
N ASP A 99 15.89 -4.34 -31.19
CA ASP A 99 17.04 -3.69 -30.55
C ASP A 99 17.38 -4.34 -29.20
N TYR A 100 18.00 -5.49 -29.25
CA TYR A 100 18.34 -6.28 -28.06
C TYR A 100 19.39 -5.61 -27.17
N ALA A 101 20.16 -4.67 -27.67
CA ALA A 101 21.18 -3.96 -26.91
C ALA A 101 20.56 -2.94 -25.92
N ASN A 102 19.45 -2.32 -26.31
CA ASN A 102 18.77 -1.27 -25.55
C ASN A 102 17.46 -1.74 -24.87
N ARG A 103 17.23 -3.06 -24.84
CA ARG A 103 16.06 -3.60 -24.14
C ARG A 103 16.14 -3.40 -22.63
N SER A 104 15.02 -3.12 -22.01
CA SER A 104 14.89 -3.18 -20.55
C SER A 104 15.00 -4.62 -20.08
N TRP A 105 15.75 -4.84 -19.03
CA TRP A 105 15.97 -6.15 -18.44
C TRP A 105 15.67 -6.11 -16.95
N ILE A 106 14.63 -6.81 -16.53
CA ILE A 106 14.31 -6.99 -15.12
C ILE A 106 14.70 -8.40 -14.71
N GLN A 107 15.70 -8.52 -13.87
CA GLN A 107 16.23 -9.80 -13.44
C GLN A 107 16.22 -9.88 -11.91
N PRO A 108 15.56 -10.89 -11.32
CA PRO A 108 15.49 -11.03 -9.87
C PRO A 108 16.74 -11.57 -9.22
N GLY A 109 17.66 -12.16 -10.00
CA GLY A 109 18.88 -12.79 -9.50
C GLY A 109 20.11 -11.92 -9.67
N GLN A 110 20.99 -11.93 -8.68
CA GLN A 110 22.31 -11.32 -8.73
C GLN A 110 23.35 -12.33 -8.25
N TRP A 111 24.31 -12.68 -9.14
CA TRP A 111 25.34 -13.66 -8.86
C TRP A 111 26.58 -13.08 -8.18
N ASP A 112 26.81 -11.78 -8.30
CA ASP A 112 27.86 -11.06 -7.61
C ASP A 112 27.40 -10.69 -6.19
N THR A 113 28.06 -11.23 -5.19
CA THR A 113 27.68 -11.04 -3.77
C THR A 113 27.82 -9.59 -3.32
N LYS A 114 28.79 -8.83 -3.85
CA LYS A 114 28.92 -7.40 -3.52
C LYS A 114 27.81 -6.56 -4.11
N LYS A 115 27.41 -6.86 -5.35
CA LYS A 115 26.27 -6.20 -5.99
C LYS A 115 24.96 -6.57 -5.30
N MET A 116 24.81 -7.82 -4.86
CA MET A 116 23.65 -8.25 -4.08
C MET A 116 23.57 -7.51 -2.75
N GLN A 117 24.70 -7.35 -2.05
CA GLN A 117 24.74 -6.56 -0.82
C GLN A 117 24.32 -5.11 -1.07
N ALA A 118 24.92 -4.45 -2.05
CA ALA A 118 24.57 -3.06 -2.40
C ALA A 118 23.09 -2.92 -2.73
N TRP A 119 22.51 -3.86 -3.50
CA TRP A 119 21.10 -3.88 -3.83
C TRP A 119 20.22 -4.02 -2.58
N ASN A 120 20.55 -4.91 -1.66
CA ASN A 120 19.82 -5.05 -0.40
C ASN A 120 19.92 -3.80 0.50
N GLU A 121 21.07 -3.13 0.51
CA GLU A 121 21.26 -1.87 1.23
C GLU A 121 20.39 -0.75 0.63
N ASP A 122 20.30 -0.67 -0.68
CA ASP A 122 19.44 0.31 -1.36
C ASP A 122 17.96 0.00 -1.16
N ALA A 123 17.57 -1.28 -1.20
CA ALA A 123 16.20 -1.70 -0.84
C ALA A 123 15.86 -1.33 0.61
N ALA A 124 16.77 -1.52 1.55
CA ALA A 124 16.57 -1.14 2.95
C ALA A 124 16.37 0.37 3.11
N LYS A 125 17.13 1.20 2.39
CA LYS A 125 16.93 2.66 2.37
C LYS A 125 15.59 3.05 1.79
N MET A 126 15.17 2.40 0.71
CA MET A 126 13.85 2.61 0.11
C MET A 126 12.74 2.28 1.12
N TYR A 127 12.80 1.12 1.78
CA TYR A 127 11.81 0.75 2.80
C TYR A 127 11.79 1.72 3.98
N ALA A 128 12.95 2.20 4.44
CA ALA A 128 13.02 3.21 5.50
C ALA A 128 12.38 4.54 5.07
N SER A 129 12.46 4.89 3.79
CA SER A 129 11.86 6.12 3.27
C SER A 129 10.32 6.14 3.31
N TRP A 130 9.68 4.99 3.46
CA TRP A 130 8.21 4.88 3.55
C TRP A 130 7.62 5.41 4.86
N GLU A 131 8.44 5.69 5.87
CA GLU A 131 7.96 6.35 7.10
C GLU A 131 7.19 7.64 6.82
N LYS A 132 7.60 8.40 5.81
CA LYS A 132 6.91 9.63 5.37
C LYS A 132 5.54 9.38 4.72
N ASP A 133 5.30 8.17 4.24
CA ASP A 133 4.08 7.77 3.54
C ASP A 133 3.10 7.03 4.49
N VAL A 134 3.43 6.92 5.78
CA VAL A 134 2.56 6.27 6.78
C VAL A 134 1.29 7.10 6.96
N MET A 135 0.15 6.43 6.80
CA MET A 135 -1.18 7.00 6.99
C MET A 135 -1.78 6.46 8.27
N VAL A 136 -1.90 7.31 9.28
CA VAL A 136 -2.49 6.98 10.58
C VAL A 136 -3.46 8.08 10.95
N GLU A 137 -4.64 7.71 11.39
CA GLU A 137 -5.59 8.61 12.01
C GLU A 137 -5.57 8.37 13.52
N GLU A 138 -5.28 9.41 14.26
CA GLU A 138 -5.37 9.45 15.72
C GLU A 138 -6.75 9.95 16.10
N TYR A 139 -7.53 9.11 16.78
CA TYR A 139 -8.91 9.43 17.15
C TYR A 139 -9.08 9.45 18.66
N GLN A 140 -9.24 10.65 19.24
CA GLN A 140 -9.47 10.90 20.67
C GLN A 140 -8.44 10.21 21.59
N ILE A 141 -7.14 10.32 21.28
CA ILE A 141 -6.08 9.64 22.02
C ILE A 141 -5.34 10.52 23.04
N GLU A 142 -5.56 11.84 23.08
CA GLU A 142 -4.75 12.77 23.87
C GLU A 142 -4.77 12.48 25.38
N ASP A 143 -5.88 11.96 25.89
CA ASP A 143 -6.10 11.61 27.30
C ASP A 143 -6.39 10.13 27.52
N ALA A 144 -6.09 9.29 26.52
CA ALA A 144 -6.45 7.88 26.55
C ALA A 144 -5.55 7.05 27.48
N GLU A 145 -6.15 6.30 28.39
CA GLU A 145 -5.46 5.27 29.18
C GLU A 145 -5.32 3.95 28.42
N LEU A 146 -6.22 3.70 27.46
CA LEU A 146 -6.24 2.52 26.58
C LEU A 146 -6.40 2.98 25.13
N VAL A 147 -5.53 2.50 24.25
CA VAL A 147 -5.58 2.78 22.82
C VAL A 147 -5.92 1.51 22.05
N LEU A 148 -6.88 1.61 21.15
CA LEU A 148 -7.21 0.56 20.19
C LEU A 148 -6.48 0.85 18.87
N THR A 149 -5.81 -0.15 18.31
CA THR A 149 -5.21 -0.07 16.97
C THR A 149 -5.94 -1.02 16.03
N ALA A 150 -6.42 -0.50 14.92
CA ALA A 150 -7.17 -1.27 13.94
C ALA A 150 -7.01 -0.71 12.53
N TYR A 151 -7.34 -1.49 11.52
CA TYR A 151 -7.41 -1.08 10.11
C TYR A 151 -8.70 -1.60 9.45
N GLY A 152 -9.00 -1.09 8.25
CA GLY A 152 -10.17 -1.52 7.49
C GLY A 152 -11.49 -1.23 8.19
N ILE A 153 -12.47 -2.08 7.99
CA ILE A 153 -13.80 -1.93 8.62
C ILE A 153 -13.73 -2.00 10.16
N SER A 154 -12.76 -2.71 10.72
CA SER A 154 -12.58 -2.77 12.17
C SER A 154 -12.23 -1.40 12.74
N ALA A 155 -11.38 -0.62 12.08
CA ALA A 155 -11.09 0.76 12.48
C ALA A 155 -12.34 1.64 12.42
N ARG A 156 -13.14 1.50 11.35
CA ARG A 156 -14.41 2.22 11.20
C ARG A 156 -15.38 1.91 12.34
N ILE A 157 -15.44 0.64 12.79
CA ILE A 157 -16.31 0.22 13.90
C ILE A 157 -15.78 0.75 15.25
N CYS A 158 -14.48 0.85 15.43
CA CYS A 158 -13.89 1.33 16.69
C CYS A 158 -14.27 2.79 17.00
N LYS A 159 -14.37 3.68 16.01
CA LYS A 159 -14.70 5.09 16.23
C LYS A 159 -16.02 5.30 17.00
N PRO A 160 -17.19 4.82 16.54
CA PRO A 160 -18.43 4.97 17.29
C PRO A 160 -18.40 4.24 18.65
N VAL A 161 -17.64 3.16 18.80
CA VAL A 161 -17.47 2.48 20.09
C VAL A 161 -16.73 3.40 21.08
N VAL A 162 -15.65 4.06 20.65
CA VAL A 162 -14.96 5.06 21.47
C VAL A 162 -15.91 6.19 21.88
N ASP A 163 -16.73 6.71 20.95
CA ASP A 163 -17.72 7.75 21.23
C ASP A 163 -18.75 7.35 22.29
N ILE A 164 -19.20 6.08 22.25
CA ILE A 164 -20.15 5.54 23.22
C ILE A 164 -19.47 5.42 24.58
N LEU A 165 -18.30 4.78 24.64
CA LEU A 165 -17.59 4.54 25.91
C LEU A 165 -17.21 5.86 26.60
N ARG A 166 -16.78 6.87 25.85
CA ARG A 166 -16.46 8.18 26.40
C ARG A 166 -17.69 8.94 26.93
N LYS A 167 -18.88 8.63 26.46
CA LYS A 167 -20.14 9.20 27.00
C LYS A 167 -20.64 8.46 28.23
N GLU A 168 -20.33 7.19 28.38
CA GLU A 168 -20.80 6.35 29.50
C GLU A 168 -19.92 6.43 30.72
N VAL A 169 -18.65 6.87 30.57
CA VAL A 169 -17.68 6.93 31.68
C VAL A 169 -17.72 8.27 32.42
N TYR A 170 -18.60 9.22 32.04
CA TYR A 170 -18.78 10.51 32.74
C TYR A 170 -20.22 10.72 33.20
#